data_4b5fc1d25b587b5960bac110a1ba3199
#
_entry.id   4b5fc1d25b587b5960bac110a1ba3199
#
_cell.length_a   1.000
_cell.length_b   1.000
_cell.length_c   1.000
_cell.angle_alpha   90.00
_cell.angle_beta   90.00
_cell.angle_gamma   90.00
#
_symmetry.space_group_name_H-M   'P 1'
#
loop_
_entity.id
_entity.type
_entity.pdbx_description
1 polymer ?
#
loop_
_entity_poly.entity_id
_entity_poly.type
_entity_poly.pdbx_seq_one_letter_code
_entity_poly.pdbx_strand_id
1 'polypeptide(L)'
;MGQIEGGFVQGLGWLTTEQISWNVNGNLSTYSPSTYKIPVSKDIPEKFNVDIYEKGLNIEKTVNRSKAVGEPPLMLALSTFMALKNAVNNNNLKSPATPENILMALQE
;
A
#
# COMPACT_ATOMS: atom_id res chain seq x y z
N MET A 1 17.85 -2.39 1.04
CA MET A 1 16.86 -2.26 -0.07
C MET A 1 15.60 -3.04 0.25
N GLY A 2 15.62 -4.36 0.37
CA GLY A 2 14.41 -5.20 0.52
C GLY A 2 13.42 -4.80 1.63
N GLN A 3 13.87 -4.21 2.74
CA GLN A 3 12.97 -3.69 3.78
C GLN A 3 12.16 -2.48 3.29
N ILE A 4 12.76 -1.63 2.47
CA ILE A 4 12.10 -0.46 1.90
C ILE A 4 11.06 -0.90 0.86
N GLU A 5 11.46 -1.80 -0.02
CA GLU A 5 10.58 -2.38 -1.05
C GLU A 5 9.41 -3.13 -0.41
N GLY A 6 9.68 -3.97 0.59
CA GLY A 6 8.66 -4.70 1.33
C GLY A 6 7.68 -3.80 2.07
N GLY A 7 8.16 -2.73 2.70
CA GLY A 7 7.31 -1.74 3.35
C GLY A 7 6.36 -1.04 2.37
N PHE A 8 6.85 -0.67 1.20
CA PHE A 8 6.02 -0.09 0.13
C PHE A 8 4.95 -1.07 -0.36
N VAL A 9 5.34 -2.33 -0.65
CA VAL A 9 4.42 -3.36 -1.13
C VAL A 9 3.35 -3.69 -0.09
N GLN A 10 3.70 -3.69 1.20
CA GLN A 10 2.72 -3.83 2.27
C GLN A 10 1.67 -2.70 2.23
N GLY A 11 2.10 -1.46 2.11
CA GLY A 11 1.18 -0.32 1.97
C GLY A 11 0.36 -0.37 0.69
N LEU A 12 0.95 -0.83 -0.42
CA LEU A 12 0.24 -1.10 -1.68
C LEU A 12 -0.94 -2.04 -1.44
N GLY A 13 -0.72 -3.17 -0.74
CA GLY A 13 -1.77 -4.13 -0.42
C GLY A 13 -2.89 -3.50 0.39
N TRP A 14 -2.58 -2.77 1.44
CA TRP A 14 -3.56 -2.11 2.30
C TRP A 14 -4.46 -1.11 1.55
N LEU A 15 -3.93 -0.51 0.52
CA LEU A 15 -4.64 0.51 -0.25
C LEU A 15 -5.35 -0.05 -1.50
N THR A 16 -5.11 -1.32 -1.86
CA THR A 16 -5.63 -1.90 -3.10
C THR A 16 -6.39 -3.21 -2.92
N THR A 17 -5.74 -4.27 -2.44
CA THR A 17 -6.31 -5.62 -2.47
C THR A 17 -6.73 -6.15 -1.11
N GLU A 18 -6.16 -5.64 -0.03
CA GLU A 18 -6.41 -6.12 1.33
C GLU A 18 -7.68 -5.49 1.88
N GLN A 19 -8.75 -6.27 1.95
CA GLN A 19 -10.03 -5.86 2.49
C GLN A 19 -10.47 -6.79 3.60
N ILE A 20 -10.83 -6.21 4.74
CA ILE A 20 -11.44 -6.94 5.85
C ILE A 20 -12.94 -6.96 5.67
N SER A 21 -13.54 -8.14 5.78
CA SER A 21 -14.97 -8.37 5.63
C SER A 21 -15.51 -9.20 6.78
N TRP A 22 -16.69 -8.84 7.25
CA TRP A 22 -17.41 -9.51 8.35
C TRP A 22 -18.74 -10.05 7.85
N ASN A 23 -19.13 -11.22 8.31
CA ASN A 23 -20.44 -11.76 8.01
C ASN A 23 -21.53 -11.12 8.90
N VAL A 24 -22.79 -11.48 8.63
CA VAL A 24 -23.95 -10.95 9.38
C VAL A 24 -23.94 -11.28 10.87
N ASN A 25 -23.19 -12.27 11.29
CA ASN A 25 -23.04 -12.69 12.68
C ASN A 25 -21.83 -12.03 13.38
N GLY A 26 -21.13 -11.12 12.71
CA GLY A 26 -19.95 -10.45 13.24
C GLY A 26 -18.67 -11.28 13.21
N ASN A 27 -18.65 -12.42 12.49
CA ASN A 27 -17.45 -13.22 12.34
C ASN A 27 -16.63 -12.73 11.15
N LEU A 28 -15.30 -12.72 11.31
CA LEU A 28 -14.38 -12.33 10.24
C LEU A 28 -14.47 -13.34 9.09
N SER A 29 -14.79 -12.87 7.88
CA SER A 29 -14.85 -13.70 6.67
C SER A 29 -13.49 -13.82 5.98
N THR A 30 -12.63 -12.81 6.14
CA THR A 30 -11.30 -12.74 5.53
C THR A 30 -10.21 -13.15 6.54
N TYR A 31 -10.27 -14.39 7.02
CA TYR A 31 -9.41 -14.91 8.09
C TYR A 31 -8.28 -15.84 7.60
N SER A 32 -8.16 -16.04 6.31
CA SER A 32 -7.17 -16.96 5.74
C SER A 32 -6.51 -16.38 4.48
N PRO A 33 -5.33 -16.90 4.07
CA PRO A 33 -4.66 -16.43 2.84
C PRO A 33 -5.49 -16.58 1.56
N SER A 34 -6.47 -17.46 1.55
CA SER A 34 -7.39 -17.63 0.41
C SER A 34 -8.48 -16.56 0.34
N THR A 35 -8.78 -15.89 1.45
CA THR A 35 -9.86 -14.92 1.55
C THR A 35 -9.36 -13.49 1.83
N TYR A 36 -8.19 -13.35 2.44
CA TYR A 36 -7.51 -12.08 2.66
C TYR A 36 -6.35 -11.93 1.67
N LYS A 37 -6.53 -11.12 0.64
CA LYS A 37 -5.62 -11.06 -0.50
C LYS A 37 -4.48 -10.08 -0.28
N ILE A 38 -3.33 -10.58 0.15
CA ILE A 38 -2.09 -9.82 0.16
C ILE A 38 -1.50 -9.68 -1.25
N PRO A 39 -0.69 -8.65 -1.54
CA PRO A 39 -0.01 -8.50 -2.81
C PRO A 39 0.88 -9.71 -3.15
N VAL A 40 0.88 -10.07 -4.41
CA VAL A 40 1.79 -11.08 -4.97
C VAL A 40 2.77 -10.43 -5.94
N SER A 41 3.78 -11.16 -6.41
CA SER A 41 4.81 -10.62 -7.29
C SER A 41 4.28 -9.95 -8.56
N LYS A 42 3.10 -10.36 -9.04
CA LYS A 42 2.43 -9.75 -10.21
C LYS A 42 1.79 -8.39 -9.91
N ASP A 43 1.56 -8.08 -8.65
CA ASP A 43 0.97 -6.80 -8.25
C ASP A 43 2.03 -5.70 -8.08
N ILE A 44 3.32 -6.09 -8.13
CA ILE A 44 4.44 -5.15 -8.07
C ILE A 44 4.60 -4.49 -9.45
N PRO A 45 4.76 -3.16 -9.52
CA PRO A 45 4.99 -2.48 -10.78
C PRO A 45 6.22 -3.03 -11.53
N GLU A 46 6.12 -3.21 -12.85
CA GLU A 46 7.25 -3.68 -13.67
C GLU A 46 8.49 -2.77 -13.55
N LYS A 47 8.25 -1.46 -13.41
CA LYS A 47 9.29 -0.46 -13.13
C LYS A 47 9.19 -0.05 -11.68
N PHE A 48 9.95 -0.72 -10.85
CA PHE A 48 10.03 -0.46 -9.42
C PHE A 48 11.45 -0.12 -9.02
N ASN A 49 11.80 1.16 -9.11
CA ASN A 49 13.12 1.65 -8.79
C ASN A 49 13.12 2.23 -7.37
N VAL A 50 14.00 1.73 -6.54
CA VAL A 50 14.18 2.18 -5.16
C VAL A 50 15.64 2.52 -4.94
N ASP A 51 15.89 3.76 -4.52
CA ASP A 51 17.23 4.25 -4.23
C ASP A 51 17.30 4.86 -2.83
N ILE A 52 18.47 4.76 -2.22
CA ILE A 52 18.76 5.42 -0.94
C ILE A 52 19.49 6.74 -1.25
N TYR A 53 18.96 7.82 -0.68
CA TYR A 53 19.59 9.12 -0.82
C TYR A 53 20.88 9.18 -0.01
N GLU A 54 22.02 8.94 -0.64
CA GLU A 54 23.33 8.81 -0.01
C GLU A 54 23.81 10.08 0.71
N LYS A 55 23.36 11.26 0.26
CA LYS A 55 23.73 12.55 0.86
C LYS A 55 22.87 12.92 2.07
N GLY A 56 21.87 12.09 2.39
CA GLY A 56 20.98 12.30 3.54
C GLY A 56 21.66 11.91 4.85
N LEU A 57 22.10 12.88 5.63
CA LEU A 57 22.61 12.66 6.98
C LEU A 57 21.56 13.07 8.01
N ASN A 58 21.39 12.24 9.05
CA ASN A 58 20.62 12.66 10.21
C ASN A 58 21.38 13.79 10.94
N ILE A 59 20.68 14.92 11.14
CA ILE A 59 21.24 16.07 11.86
C ILE A 59 21.41 15.73 13.34
N GLU A 60 20.49 14.92 13.88
CA GLU A 60 20.50 14.52 15.29
C GLU A 60 21.62 13.51 15.58
N LYS A 61 22.18 13.63 16.79
CA LYS A 61 23.23 12.72 17.28
C LYS A 61 22.62 11.43 17.84
N THR A 62 22.04 10.62 16.98
CA THR A 62 21.57 9.28 17.34
C THR A 62 22.68 8.24 17.14
N VAL A 63 22.48 7.01 17.65
CA VAL A 63 23.42 5.91 17.45
C VAL A 63 23.62 5.70 15.93
N ASN A 64 24.87 5.82 15.48
CA ASN A 64 25.26 5.76 14.08
C ASN A 64 24.44 6.71 13.17
N ARG A 65 23.90 7.80 13.70
CA ARG A 65 23.00 8.72 12.99
C ARG A 65 21.77 8.03 12.38
N SER A 66 21.36 6.92 12.99
CA SER A 66 20.21 6.14 12.54
C SER A 66 18.89 6.90 12.73
N LYS A 67 17.94 6.60 11.88
CA LYS A 67 16.52 7.03 11.96
C LYS A 67 15.63 5.78 12.04
N ALA A 68 14.39 5.95 12.49
CA ALA A 68 13.40 4.90 12.39
C ALA A 68 13.19 4.48 10.93
N VAL A 69 13.04 3.17 10.70
CA VAL A 69 12.85 2.56 9.38
C VAL A 69 11.51 1.83 9.39
N GLY A 70 10.83 1.77 8.26
CA GLY A 70 9.62 0.97 8.06
C GLY A 70 8.42 1.81 7.67
N GLU A 71 7.93 2.68 8.55
CA GLU A 71 6.74 3.49 8.29
C GLU A 71 6.84 4.43 7.07
N PRO A 72 7.95 5.14 6.82
CA PRO A 72 8.04 5.98 5.63
C PRO A 72 7.84 5.22 4.32
N PRO A 73 8.45 4.03 4.08
CA PRO A 73 8.18 3.22 2.90
C PRO A 73 6.72 2.79 2.77
N LEU A 74 6.05 2.44 3.86
CA LEU A 74 4.63 2.12 3.88
C LEU A 74 3.79 3.32 3.43
N MET A 75 4.05 4.50 3.96
CA MET A 75 3.32 5.72 3.63
C MET A 75 3.49 6.15 2.18
N LEU A 76 4.61 5.86 1.55
CA LEU A 76 4.85 6.14 0.13
C LEU A 76 3.86 5.41 -0.80
N ALA A 77 3.26 4.30 -0.35
CA ALA A 77 2.23 3.59 -1.10
C ALA A 77 0.95 4.42 -1.34
N LEU A 78 0.73 5.52 -0.60
CA LEU A 78 -0.32 6.50 -0.90
C LEU A 78 -0.24 7.02 -2.34
N SER A 79 0.95 7.07 -2.92
CA SER A 79 1.14 7.44 -4.33
C SER A 79 0.38 6.52 -5.28
N THR A 80 0.31 5.22 -4.99
CA THR A 80 -0.45 4.25 -5.79
C THR A 80 -1.95 4.52 -5.71
N PHE A 81 -2.48 4.75 -4.50
CA PHE A 81 -3.90 5.07 -4.34
C PHE A 81 -4.27 6.37 -5.07
N MET A 82 -3.41 7.39 -4.98
CA MET A 82 -3.64 8.66 -5.67
C MET A 82 -3.54 8.51 -7.18
N ALA A 83 -2.65 7.66 -7.69
CA ALA A 83 -2.56 7.34 -9.11
C ALA A 83 -3.83 6.64 -9.61
N LEU A 84 -4.36 5.67 -8.87
CA LEU A 84 -5.63 4.99 -9.19
C LEU A 84 -6.80 5.97 -9.16
N LYS A 85 -6.87 6.82 -8.13
CA LYS A 85 -7.90 7.86 -8.01
C LYS A 85 -7.86 8.83 -9.20
N ASN A 86 -6.67 9.22 -9.62
CA ASN A 86 -6.48 10.08 -10.79
C ASN A 86 -6.86 9.37 -12.10
N ALA A 87 -6.52 8.09 -12.24
CA ALA A 87 -6.87 7.29 -13.41
C ALA A 87 -8.38 7.08 -13.56
N VAL A 88 -9.09 6.85 -12.45
CA VAL A 88 -10.55 6.72 -12.41
C VAL A 88 -11.23 8.08 -12.62
N ASN A 89 -10.52 9.17 -12.36
CA ASN A 89 -11.03 10.55 -12.42
C ASN A 89 -12.27 10.77 -11.52
N ASN A 90 -12.35 10.04 -10.41
CA ASN A 90 -13.43 10.14 -9.44
C ASN A 90 -12.88 10.38 -8.03
N ASN A 91 -13.33 11.48 -7.41
CA ASN A 91 -12.91 11.85 -6.06
C ASN A 91 -13.50 10.96 -4.97
N ASN A 92 -14.53 10.17 -5.28
CA ASN A 92 -15.22 9.30 -4.33
C ASN A 92 -14.66 7.88 -4.27
N LEU A 93 -13.55 7.58 -5.00
CA LEU A 93 -12.90 6.28 -4.91
C LEU A 93 -12.59 5.93 -3.45
N LYS A 94 -13.14 4.83 -2.97
CA LYS A 94 -12.97 4.34 -1.59
C LYS A 94 -11.67 3.55 -1.45
N SER A 95 -11.07 3.63 -0.27
CA SER A 95 -9.96 2.77 0.14
C SER A 95 -10.50 1.55 0.92
N PRO A 96 -9.95 0.35 0.68
CA PRO A 96 -8.98 0.02 -0.36
C PRO A 96 -9.59 0.14 -1.77
N ALA A 97 -8.75 0.52 -2.75
CA ALA A 97 -9.15 0.60 -4.16
C ALA A 97 -9.20 -0.82 -4.78
N THR A 98 -10.09 -1.65 -4.26
CA THR A 98 -10.32 -2.98 -4.83
C THR A 98 -10.88 -2.87 -6.25
N PRO A 99 -10.78 -3.93 -7.08
CA PRO A 99 -11.39 -3.94 -8.41
C PRO A 99 -12.88 -3.55 -8.37
N GLU A 100 -13.60 -4.01 -7.35
CA GLU A 100 -15.02 -3.68 -7.15
C GLU A 100 -15.22 -2.19 -6.86
N ASN A 101 -14.42 -1.62 -5.95
CA ASN A 101 -14.53 -0.19 -5.62
C ASN A 101 -14.14 0.69 -6.82
N ILE A 102 -13.16 0.26 -7.61
CA ILE A 102 -12.78 0.95 -8.86
C ILE A 102 -13.95 0.88 -9.86
N LEU A 103 -14.53 -0.32 -10.06
CA LEU A 103 -15.66 -0.49 -10.97
C LEU A 103 -16.86 0.40 -10.59
N MET A 104 -17.19 0.44 -9.29
CA MET A 104 -18.27 1.29 -8.79
C MET A 104 -17.98 2.79 -9.02
N ALA A 105 -16.74 3.21 -8.76
CA ALA A 105 -16.33 4.59 -8.96
C ALA A 105 -16.32 5.03 -10.44
N LEU A 106 -16.18 4.08 -11.38
CA LEU A 106 -16.29 4.35 -12.83
C LEU A 106 -17.73 4.50 -13.32
N GLN A 107 -18.72 4.05 -12.55
CA GLN A 107 -20.14 4.10 -12.88
C GLN A 107 -20.86 5.33 -12.30
N GLU A 108 -20.23 6.03 -11.35
CA GLU A 108 -20.72 7.29 -10.76
C GLU A 108 -20.29 8.51 -11.59
#